data_e25332a385494543b5c865e1b2386850
#
_entry.id   e25332a385494543b5c865e1b2386850
#
_cell.length_a   1.000
_cell.length_b   1.000
_cell.length_c   1.000
_cell.angle_alpha   90.00
_cell.angle_beta   90.00
_cell.angle_gamma   90.00
#
_symmetry.space_group_name_H-M   'P 1'
#
loop_
_entity.id
_entity.type
_entity.pdbx_description
1 polymer ?
#
loop_
_entity_poly.entity_id
_entity_poly.type
_entity_poly.pdbx_seq_one_letter_code
_entity_poly.pdbx_strand_id
1 'polypeptide(L)'
;MLKAALVFLVALVCTVAASQEIKTDVGYGSDAAQRLDLRIPAAKNFATLIFAHGGSLTSGDKADSDYTHVCDSFPQVEIACANLNYRLGPQHPWPAQAEDLASAVAWVHTNIASYGGDPKKLFLLGHSSGATLVALAGSDDTYLAKHRLKLSDLRGVMPMGSIMWDDDLEQAIAQHGREAIAQNFLRDPDNRMYGSLEKYEDHWPIHHVHAGLPPFLFLIAESEQEQPSVLKTNVKFVQDARKFGNEADYKVFAGRKHYTMVRQLHLPRDPVFAIIVEFMRKHDL
;
A
#
# COMPACT_ATOMS: atom_id res chain seq x y z
N MET A 1 -39.95 8.17 62.82
CA MET A 1 -38.69 8.32 62.06
C MET A 1 -38.72 7.35 60.86
N LEU A 2 -39.10 7.85 59.70
CA LEU A 2 -39.20 7.05 58.47
C LEU A 2 -37.83 7.12 57.76
N LYS A 3 -37.15 5.99 57.57
CA LYS A 3 -35.93 5.88 56.75
C LYS A 3 -36.36 5.70 55.30
N ALA A 4 -36.11 6.71 54.49
CA ALA A 4 -36.24 6.60 53.04
C ALA A 4 -35.05 5.82 52.47
N ALA A 5 -35.30 4.66 51.86
CA ALA A 5 -34.32 3.91 51.12
C ALA A 5 -34.20 4.47 49.68
N LEU A 6 -33.06 5.03 49.35
CA LEU A 6 -32.75 5.52 47.99
C LEU A 6 -32.32 4.33 47.14
N VAL A 7 -33.17 3.89 46.23
CA VAL A 7 -32.84 2.84 45.23
C VAL A 7 -32.13 3.50 44.08
N PHE A 8 -30.80 3.26 43.95
CA PHE A 8 -30.04 3.62 42.77
C PHE A 8 -30.33 2.62 41.62
N LEU A 9 -31.08 3.08 40.65
CA LEU A 9 -31.28 2.36 39.40
C LEU A 9 -30.01 2.53 38.54
N VAL A 10 -29.11 1.54 38.52
CA VAL A 10 -27.98 1.50 37.58
C VAL A 10 -28.54 1.09 36.21
N ALA A 11 -28.70 2.06 35.34
CA ALA A 11 -29.00 1.79 33.94
C ALA A 11 -27.78 1.13 33.28
N LEU A 12 -27.86 -0.18 33.03
CA LEU A 12 -26.91 -0.92 32.24
C LEU A 12 -27.06 -0.46 30.79
N VAL A 13 -26.22 0.50 30.37
CA VAL A 13 -26.12 0.87 28.96
C VAL A 13 -25.44 -0.29 28.26
N CYS A 14 -26.24 -1.18 27.67
CA CYS A 14 -25.76 -2.21 26.77
C CYS A 14 -25.30 -1.50 25.49
N THR A 15 -24.03 -1.13 25.39
CA THR A 15 -23.42 -0.71 24.13
C THR A 15 -23.40 -1.94 23.24
N VAL A 16 -24.35 -2.03 22.31
CA VAL A 16 -24.26 -2.96 21.22
C VAL A 16 -22.96 -2.60 20.47
N ALA A 17 -21.95 -3.45 20.60
CA ALA A 17 -20.74 -3.32 19.80
C ALA A 17 -21.20 -3.41 18.33
N ALA A 18 -21.11 -2.30 17.62
CA ALA A 18 -21.49 -2.26 16.22
C ALA A 18 -20.60 -3.27 15.48
N SER A 19 -21.21 -4.21 14.77
CA SER A 19 -20.49 -5.32 14.12
C SER A 19 -19.68 -4.81 12.95
N GLN A 20 -18.42 -5.24 12.89
CA GLN A 20 -17.58 -5.12 11.72
C GLN A 20 -18.24 -5.84 10.54
N GLU A 21 -18.29 -5.19 9.37
CA GLU A 21 -18.79 -5.81 8.15
C GLU A 21 -17.61 -6.30 7.28
N ILE A 22 -17.74 -7.49 6.71
CA ILE A 22 -16.73 -8.08 5.82
C ILE A 22 -17.37 -8.36 4.48
N LYS A 23 -16.75 -7.88 3.41
CA LYS A 23 -17.06 -8.24 2.04
C LYS A 23 -15.86 -8.96 1.44
N THR A 24 -16.06 -10.12 0.87
CA THR A 24 -15.01 -10.92 0.23
C THR A 24 -15.21 -10.97 -1.27
N ASP A 25 -14.12 -11.09 -2.02
CA ASP A 25 -14.09 -11.26 -3.48
C ASP A 25 -14.91 -10.23 -4.26
N VAL A 26 -14.91 -8.98 -3.76
CA VAL A 26 -15.59 -7.87 -4.45
C VAL A 26 -14.83 -7.53 -5.72
N GLY A 27 -15.52 -7.58 -6.87
CA GLY A 27 -14.93 -7.24 -8.17
C GLY A 27 -14.71 -5.73 -8.32
N TYR A 28 -13.49 -5.32 -8.65
CA TYR A 28 -13.17 -3.93 -9.00
C TYR A 28 -12.85 -3.75 -10.49
N GLY A 29 -12.82 -4.82 -11.25
CA GLY A 29 -12.62 -4.86 -12.69
C GLY A 29 -13.26 -6.10 -13.33
N SER A 30 -13.03 -6.30 -14.63
CA SER A 30 -13.61 -7.38 -15.41
C SER A 30 -12.84 -8.70 -15.32
N ASP A 31 -11.56 -8.67 -14.96
CA ASP A 31 -10.73 -9.86 -14.84
C ASP A 31 -11.01 -10.62 -13.54
N ALA A 32 -10.85 -11.94 -13.57
CA ALA A 32 -11.05 -12.80 -12.40
C ALA A 32 -10.09 -12.47 -11.24
N ALA A 33 -8.88 -11.97 -11.53
CA ALA A 33 -7.89 -11.56 -10.56
C ALA A 33 -8.19 -10.17 -9.94
N GLN A 34 -9.05 -9.37 -10.57
CA GLN A 34 -9.39 -8.02 -10.08
C GLN A 34 -10.44 -8.11 -8.96
N ARG A 35 -10.01 -8.61 -7.79
CA ARG A 35 -10.86 -8.82 -6.59
C ARG A 35 -10.22 -8.20 -5.37
N LEU A 36 -11.06 -7.72 -4.45
CA LEU A 36 -10.62 -7.25 -3.15
C LEU A 36 -11.52 -7.79 -2.03
N ASP A 37 -10.93 -7.91 -0.83
CA ASP A 37 -11.66 -8.12 0.41
C ASP A 37 -11.71 -6.81 1.18
N LEU A 38 -12.89 -6.42 1.65
CA LEU A 38 -13.09 -5.18 2.39
C LEU A 38 -13.50 -5.49 3.84
N ARG A 39 -12.72 -4.97 4.78
CA ARG A 39 -13.01 -4.95 6.21
C ARG A 39 -13.53 -3.56 6.57
N ILE A 40 -14.75 -3.45 7.07
CA ILE A 40 -15.45 -2.18 7.26
C ILE A 40 -15.68 -1.96 8.76
N PRO A 41 -15.24 -0.82 9.34
CA PRO A 41 -15.56 -0.49 10.72
C PRO A 41 -17.03 -0.11 10.87
N ALA A 42 -17.51 -0.18 12.09
CA ALA A 42 -18.85 0.28 12.42
C ALA A 42 -19.02 1.81 12.40
N ALA A 43 -17.93 2.53 12.52
CA ALA A 43 -17.89 3.99 12.45
C ALA A 43 -18.38 4.51 11.08
N LYS A 44 -18.60 5.82 11.01
CA LYS A 44 -18.89 6.52 9.75
C LYS A 44 -17.79 7.55 9.50
N ASN A 45 -17.70 8.00 8.25
CA ASN A 45 -16.69 8.97 7.80
C ASN A 45 -15.24 8.49 8.02
N PHE A 46 -15.03 7.17 7.96
CA PHE A 46 -13.74 6.53 8.18
C PHE A 46 -12.82 6.66 6.98
N ALA A 47 -11.52 6.62 7.26
CA ALA A 47 -10.46 6.47 6.25
C ALA A 47 -10.38 5.02 5.74
N THR A 48 -9.86 4.85 4.52
CA THR A 48 -9.68 3.53 3.91
C THR A 48 -8.22 3.30 3.53
N LEU A 49 -7.65 2.22 4.06
CA LEU A 49 -6.36 1.69 3.66
C LEU A 49 -6.55 0.68 2.52
N ILE A 50 -5.82 0.85 1.43
CA ILE A 50 -5.80 -0.07 0.28
C ILE A 50 -4.46 -0.79 0.30
N PHE A 51 -4.47 -2.12 0.46
CA PHE A 51 -3.27 -2.93 0.61
C PHE A 51 -3.00 -3.78 -0.64
N ALA A 52 -1.75 -3.68 -1.15
CA ALA A 52 -1.23 -4.49 -2.25
C ALA A 52 -0.20 -5.51 -1.73
N HIS A 53 -0.42 -6.80 -2.01
CA HIS A 53 0.49 -7.88 -1.62
C HIS A 53 1.79 -7.88 -2.42
N GLY A 54 2.81 -8.62 -1.94
CA GLY A 54 4.07 -8.88 -2.62
C GLY A 54 4.01 -10.12 -3.53
N GLY A 55 5.17 -10.53 -4.04
CA GLY A 55 5.33 -11.73 -4.90
C GLY A 55 5.97 -11.40 -6.25
N SER A 56 6.83 -10.40 -6.30
CA SER A 56 7.59 -9.99 -7.50
C SER A 56 6.70 -9.70 -8.72
N LEU A 57 5.44 -9.31 -8.51
CA LEU A 57 4.41 -9.07 -9.54
C LEU A 57 4.03 -10.30 -10.37
N THR A 58 4.58 -11.46 -10.05
CA THR A 58 4.38 -12.74 -10.79
C THR A 58 3.71 -13.82 -9.95
N SER A 59 3.56 -13.59 -8.65
CA SER A 59 2.95 -14.51 -7.68
C SER A 59 2.30 -13.75 -6.53
N GLY A 60 1.66 -14.48 -5.63
CA GLY A 60 0.99 -13.95 -4.45
C GLY A 60 -0.53 -13.88 -4.61
N ASP A 61 -1.20 -13.89 -3.47
CA ASP A 61 -2.66 -13.78 -3.37
C ASP A 61 -3.03 -13.10 -2.04
N LYS A 62 -4.09 -12.29 -2.01
CA LYS A 62 -4.64 -11.69 -0.80
C LYS A 62 -5.00 -12.73 0.28
N ALA A 63 -5.25 -13.98 -0.13
CA ALA A 63 -5.58 -15.10 0.75
C ALA A 63 -4.35 -15.88 1.23
N ASP A 64 -3.13 -15.58 0.74
CA ASP A 64 -1.91 -16.21 1.23
C ASP A 64 -1.74 -15.98 2.73
N SER A 65 -1.12 -16.93 3.43
CA SER A 65 -0.90 -16.87 4.89
C SER A 65 -0.16 -15.60 5.35
N ASP A 66 0.61 -14.97 4.47
CA ASP A 66 1.31 -13.73 4.75
C ASP A 66 0.41 -12.49 4.72
N TYR A 67 -0.71 -12.55 3.98
CA TYR A 67 -1.52 -11.39 3.63
C TYR A 67 -2.97 -11.45 4.10
N THR A 68 -3.51 -12.66 4.34
CA THR A 68 -4.93 -12.87 4.64
C THR A 68 -5.41 -12.13 5.90
N HIS A 69 -4.50 -11.87 6.85
CA HIS A 69 -4.81 -11.21 8.12
C HIS A 69 -4.42 -9.72 8.19
N VAL A 70 -3.84 -9.16 7.13
CA VAL A 70 -3.33 -7.78 7.14
C VAL A 70 -4.39 -6.76 7.55
N CYS A 71 -5.63 -6.98 7.12
CA CYS A 71 -6.73 -6.05 7.35
C CYS A 71 -7.50 -6.25 8.67
N ASP A 72 -7.21 -7.29 9.47
CA ASP A 72 -8.10 -7.72 10.56
C ASP A 72 -8.20 -6.73 11.73
N SER A 73 -7.15 -5.95 12.00
CA SER A 73 -7.12 -5.02 13.15
C SER A 73 -7.52 -3.58 12.81
N PHE A 74 -7.51 -3.17 11.54
CA PHE A 74 -7.81 -1.80 11.16
C PHE A 74 -9.23 -1.35 11.52
N PRO A 75 -10.30 -2.18 11.36
CA PRO A 75 -11.64 -1.78 11.76
C PRO A 75 -11.79 -1.50 13.27
N GLN A 76 -10.94 -2.09 14.12
CA GLN A 76 -10.96 -1.85 15.56
C GLN A 76 -10.47 -0.44 15.94
N VAL A 77 -9.79 0.25 15.01
CA VAL A 77 -9.31 1.63 15.15
C VAL A 77 -9.99 2.57 14.17
N GLU A 78 -11.19 2.18 13.70
CA GLU A 78 -12.08 2.96 12.83
C GLU A 78 -11.53 3.24 11.43
N ILE A 79 -10.70 2.35 10.90
CA ILE A 79 -10.14 2.41 9.55
C ILE A 79 -10.69 1.22 8.75
N ALA A 80 -11.24 1.47 7.55
CA ALA A 80 -11.52 0.39 6.62
C ALA A 80 -10.23 -0.09 5.96
N CYS A 81 -10.18 -1.38 5.60
CA CYS A 81 -9.03 -1.94 4.90
C CYS A 81 -9.50 -2.81 3.73
N ALA A 82 -8.98 -2.50 2.53
CA ALA A 82 -9.19 -3.24 1.30
C ALA A 82 -7.92 -4.02 0.95
N ASN A 83 -7.97 -5.36 1.06
CA ASN A 83 -6.88 -6.27 0.68
C ASN A 83 -7.14 -6.75 -0.75
N LEU A 84 -6.28 -6.42 -1.70
CA LEU A 84 -6.55 -6.65 -3.12
C LEU A 84 -5.66 -7.72 -3.76
N ASN A 85 -6.23 -8.47 -4.70
CA ASN A 85 -5.53 -9.17 -5.74
C ASN A 85 -5.43 -8.28 -6.98
N TYR A 86 -4.44 -8.50 -7.80
CA TYR A 86 -4.22 -7.84 -9.08
C TYR A 86 -3.67 -8.86 -10.09
N ARG A 87 -3.81 -8.61 -11.39
CA ARG A 87 -3.29 -9.47 -12.45
C ARG A 87 -1.79 -9.63 -12.34
N LEU A 88 -1.29 -10.84 -12.52
CA LEU A 88 0.11 -11.20 -12.34
C LEU A 88 0.81 -11.49 -13.67
N GLY A 89 2.09 -11.14 -13.74
CA GLY A 89 2.96 -11.56 -14.82
C GLY A 89 3.30 -13.07 -14.71
N PRO A 90 3.81 -13.68 -15.79
CA PRO A 90 3.95 -13.13 -17.14
C PRO A 90 2.66 -13.17 -17.98
N GLN A 91 1.54 -13.78 -17.45
CA GLN A 91 0.29 -13.90 -18.18
C GLN A 91 -0.32 -12.53 -18.49
N HIS A 92 -0.13 -11.58 -17.59
CA HIS A 92 -0.52 -10.19 -17.77
C HIS A 92 0.74 -9.31 -17.70
N PRO A 93 1.30 -8.95 -18.86
CA PRO A 93 2.52 -8.14 -18.90
C PRO A 93 2.33 -6.75 -18.24
N TRP A 94 3.44 -6.16 -17.82
CA TRP A 94 3.49 -4.78 -17.38
C TRP A 94 2.89 -3.84 -18.45
N PRO A 95 2.05 -2.86 -18.09
CA PRO A 95 1.78 -2.33 -16.75
C PRO A 95 0.47 -2.82 -16.10
N ALA A 96 -0.04 -4.01 -16.43
CA ALA A 96 -1.33 -4.51 -15.94
C ALA A 96 -1.47 -4.41 -14.40
N GLN A 97 -0.40 -4.62 -13.65
CA GLN A 97 -0.37 -4.58 -12.18
C GLN A 97 -0.62 -3.17 -11.64
N ALA A 98 0.03 -2.17 -12.24
CA ALA A 98 -0.16 -0.76 -11.86
C ALA A 98 -1.54 -0.24 -12.27
N GLU A 99 -2.04 -0.65 -13.44
CA GLU A 99 -3.40 -0.33 -13.89
C GLU A 99 -4.46 -0.94 -12.96
N ASP A 100 -4.24 -2.15 -12.47
CA ASP A 100 -5.16 -2.82 -11.54
C ASP A 100 -5.17 -2.13 -10.18
N LEU A 101 -4.01 -1.72 -9.65
CA LEU A 101 -3.97 -0.93 -8.41
C LEU A 101 -4.74 0.38 -8.58
N ALA A 102 -4.52 1.12 -9.67
CA ALA A 102 -5.26 2.36 -9.94
C ALA A 102 -6.77 2.12 -10.09
N SER A 103 -7.16 1.01 -10.74
CA SER A 103 -8.57 0.60 -10.85
C SER A 103 -9.19 0.28 -9.49
N ALA A 104 -8.45 -0.40 -8.61
CA ALA A 104 -8.89 -0.68 -7.24
C ALA A 104 -9.06 0.60 -6.41
N VAL A 105 -8.11 1.54 -6.51
CA VAL A 105 -8.21 2.87 -5.88
C VAL A 105 -9.47 3.60 -6.37
N ALA A 106 -9.72 3.60 -7.68
CA ALA A 106 -10.89 4.24 -8.27
C ALA A 106 -12.19 3.56 -7.83
N TRP A 107 -12.21 2.24 -7.72
CA TRP A 107 -13.36 1.51 -7.21
C TRP A 107 -13.64 1.89 -5.76
N VAL A 108 -12.63 1.92 -4.89
CA VAL A 108 -12.77 2.33 -3.49
C VAL A 108 -13.26 3.76 -3.41
N HIS A 109 -12.64 4.70 -4.13
CA HIS A 109 -13.06 6.10 -4.20
C HIS A 109 -14.55 6.24 -4.58
N THR A 110 -15.03 5.46 -5.53
CA THR A 110 -16.42 5.54 -6.02
C THR A 110 -17.42 4.91 -5.06
N ASN A 111 -17.04 3.81 -4.38
CA ASN A 111 -17.99 2.96 -3.68
C ASN A 111 -17.95 3.09 -2.16
N ILE A 112 -16.84 3.55 -1.55
CA ILE A 112 -16.64 3.51 -0.11
C ILE A 112 -17.67 4.32 0.68
N ALA A 113 -18.21 5.39 0.08
CA ALA A 113 -19.25 6.20 0.70
C ALA A 113 -20.53 5.39 0.99
N SER A 114 -20.88 4.40 0.15
CA SER A 114 -22.04 3.53 0.36
C SER A 114 -21.87 2.62 1.58
N TYR A 115 -20.63 2.38 2.00
CA TYR A 115 -20.28 1.65 3.22
C TYR A 115 -20.09 2.58 4.42
N GLY A 116 -20.12 3.89 4.23
CA GLY A 116 -19.99 4.89 5.29
C GLY A 116 -18.59 5.48 5.42
N GLY A 117 -17.66 5.20 4.53
CA GLY A 117 -16.33 5.79 4.47
C GLY A 117 -16.30 7.13 3.73
N ASP A 118 -15.20 7.85 3.89
CA ASP A 118 -14.95 9.09 3.17
C ASP A 118 -14.05 8.82 1.93
N PRO A 119 -14.53 9.06 0.70
CA PRO A 119 -13.73 8.86 -0.50
C PRO A 119 -12.51 9.79 -0.61
N LYS A 120 -12.43 10.83 0.21
CA LYS A 120 -11.30 11.76 0.26
C LYS A 120 -10.20 11.33 1.24
N LYS A 121 -10.38 10.20 1.96
CA LYS A 121 -9.48 9.69 2.99
C LYS A 121 -8.90 8.34 2.60
N LEU A 122 -8.22 8.31 1.44
CA LEU A 122 -7.64 7.10 0.87
C LEU A 122 -6.13 7.03 1.14
N PHE A 123 -5.68 5.89 1.62
CA PHE A 123 -4.27 5.60 1.89
C PHE A 123 -3.84 4.32 1.18
N LEU A 124 -2.59 4.26 0.76
CA LEU A 124 -2.00 3.08 0.14
C LEU A 124 -0.96 2.45 1.07
N LEU A 125 -0.98 1.14 1.18
CA LEU A 125 0.04 0.32 1.83
C LEU A 125 0.38 -0.84 0.90
N GLY A 126 1.65 -1.12 0.70
CA GLY A 126 2.08 -2.26 -0.09
C GLY A 126 3.28 -2.96 0.53
N HIS A 127 3.38 -4.28 0.36
CA HIS A 127 4.50 -5.07 0.84
C HIS A 127 5.33 -5.63 -0.31
N SER A 128 6.67 -5.60 -0.20
CA SER A 128 7.58 -6.15 -1.23
C SER A 128 7.30 -5.51 -2.60
N SER A 129 7.12 -6.26 -3.67
CA SER A 129 6.74 -5.71 -4.98
C SER A 129 5.44 -4.89 -4.96
N GLY A 130 4.49 -5.18 -4.05
CA GLY A 130 3.34 -4.33 -3.79
C GLY A 130 3.72 -2.96 -3.24
N ALA A 131 4.85 -2.84 -2.52
CA ALA A 131 5.38 -1.55 -2.07
C ALA A 131 5.87 -0.69 -3.25
N THR A 132 6.51 -1.30 -4.23
CA THR A 132 6.90 -0.61 -5.48
C THR A 132 5.65 -0.13 -6.24
N LEU A 133 4.61 -0.99 -6.33
CA LEU A 133 3.35 -0.60 -6.97
C LEU A 133 2.66 0.59 -6.29
N VAL A 134 2.54 0.59 -4.97
CA VAL A 134 1.89 1.72 -4.27
C VAL A 134 2.74 2.99 -4.33
N ALA A 135 4.08 2.85 -4.30
CA ALA A 135 4.96 4.00 -4.46
C ALA A 135 4.84 4.60 -5.86
N LEU A 136 4.78 3.77 -6.90
CA LEU A 136 4.55 4.22 -8.28
C LEU A 136 3.18 4.90 -8.42
N ALA A 137 2.10 4.28 -7.94
CA ALA A 137 0.76 4.88 -7.99
C ALA A 137 0.64 6.21 -7.22
N GLY A 138 1.52 6.42 -6.22
CA GLY A 138 1.61 7.67 -5.46
C GLY A 138 2.58 8.70 -6.04
N SER A 139 3.34 8.38 -7.09
CA SER A 139 4.32 9.27 -7.70
C SER A 139 4.12 9.49 -9.20
N ASP A 140 3.52 8.54 -9.92
CA ASP A 140 3.19 8.68 -11.34
C ASP A 140 1.72 9.11 -11.52
N ASP A 141 1.53 10.32 -12.04
CA ASP A 141 0.19 10.89 -12.31
C ASP A 141 -0.63 10.07 -13.33
N THR A 142 0.01 9.28 -14.18
CA THR A 142 -0.63 8.71 -15.38
C THR A 142 -1.64 7.62 -15.04
N TYR A 143 -1.39 6.81 -14.01
CA TYR A 143 -2.26 5.67 -13.68
C TYR A 143 -3.59 6.12 -13.08
N LEU A 144 -3.56 6.98 -12.08
CA LEU A 144 -4.77 7.52 -11.45
C LEU A 144 -5.56 8.41 -12.40
N ALA A 145 -4.89 9.17 -13.27
CA ALA A 145 -5.53 10.04 -14.27
C ALA A 145 -6.43 9.29 -15.26
N LYS A 146 -6.13 8.02 -15.59
CA LYS A 146 -7.02 7.16 -16.39
C LYS A 146 -8.41 7.00 -15.76
N HIS A 147 -8.51 7.17 -14.45
CA HIS A 147 -9.74 7.11 -13.66
C HIS A 147 -10.25 8.48 -13.22
N ARG A 148 -9.70 9.59 -13.77
CA ARG A 148 -10.01 10.98 -13.39
C ARG A 148 -9.69 11.31 -11.94
N LEU A 149 -8.75 10.57 -11.35
CA LEU A 149 -8.17 10.83 -10.02
C LEU A 149 -6.81 11.52 -10.18
N LYS A 150 -6.37 12.16 -9.09
CA LYS A 150 -5.08 12.84 -8.98
C LYS A 150 -4.31 12.26 -7.80
N LEU A 151 -2.99 12.49 -7.76
CA LEU A 151 -2.17 12.13 -6.61
C LEU A 151 -2.69 12.79 -5.30
N SER A 152 -3.25 14.01 -5.40
CA SER A 152 -3.86 14.72 -4.26
C SER A 152 -5.13 14.09 -3.70
N ASP A 153 -5.72 13.11 -4.37
CA ASP A 153 -6.84 12.32 -3.84
C ASP A 153 -6.37 11.22 -2.87
N LEU A 154 -5.04 10.98 -2.83
CA LEU A 154 -4.41 10.14 -1.83
C LEU A 154 -3.94 10.97 -0.63
N ARG A 155 -4.24 10.50 0.58
CA ARG A 155 -3.82 11.13 1.84
C ARG A 155 -2.47 10.64 2.35
N GLY A 156 -1.98 9.53 1.83
CA GLY A 156 -0.66 9.02 2.15
C GLY A 156 -0.36 7.68 1.51
N VAL A 157 0.93 7.41 1.34
CA VAL A 157 1.47 6.20 0.72
C VAL A 157 2.53 5.59 1.63
N MET A 158 2.40 4.30 1.93
CA MET A 158 3.26 3.58 2.86
C MET A 158 3.89 2.35 2.18
N PRO A 159 4.98 2.51 1.45
CA PRO A 159 5.72 1.37 0.89
C PRO A 159 6.45 0.61 2.01
N MET A 160 6.34 -0.75 2.01
CA MET A 160 6.93 -1.61 3.02
C MET A 160 7.86 -2.65 2.38
N GLY A 161 9.16 -2.52 2.62
CA GLY A 161 10.16 -3.55 2.29
C GLY A 161 10.37 -3.80 0.79
N SER A 162 10.68 -2.76 0.00
CA SER A 162 11.06 -2.89 -1.40
C SER A 162 12.06 -1.84 -1.83
N ILE A 163 12.68 -2.06 -2.98
CA ILE A 163 13.54 -1.08 -3.66
C ILE A 163 12.69 -0.10 -4.47
N MET A 164 13.20 1.12 -4.64
CA MET A 164 12.52 2.18 -5.40
C MET A 164 13.14 2.41 -6.78
N TRP A 165 14.26 1.78 -7.07
CA TRP A 165 14.87 1.64 -8.39
C TRP A 165 15.93 0.53 -8.38
N ASP A 166 16.34 0.08 -9.55
CA ASP A 166 17.42 -0.91 -9.75
C ASP A 166 18.75 -0.17 -9.99
N ASP A 167 19.51 0.03 -8.90
CA ASP A 167 20.80 0.71 -8.98
C ASP A 167 21.93 -0.18 -9.56
N ASP A 168 21.77 -1.50 -9.52
CA ASP A 168 22.68 -2.43 -10.20
C ASP A 168 22.52 -2.32 -11.72
N LEU A 169 21.30 -2.15 -12.21
CA LEU A 169 21.04 -1.88 -13.63
C LEU A 169 21.66 -0.56 -14.07
N GLU A 170 21.51 0.52 -13.29
CA GLU A 170 22.13 1.81 -13.59
C GLU A 170 23.67 1.69 -13.72
N GLN A 171 24.29 0.96 -12.79
CA GLN A 171 25.72 0.70 -12.84
C GLN A 171 26.12 -0.13 -14.08
N ALA A 172 25.34 -1.16 -14.41
CA ALA A 172 25.58 -1.98 -15.60
C ALA A 172 25.47 -1.14 -16.89
N ILE A 173 24.48 -0.25 -16.98
CA ILE A 173 24.32 0.68 -18.10
C ILE A 173 25.53 1.63 -18.20
N ALA A 174 25.99 2.15 -17.07
CA ALA A 174 27.15 3.05 -17.04
C ALA A 174 28.47 2.35 -17.48
N GLN A 175 28.61 1.07 -17.15
CA GLN A 175 29.81 0.28 -17.49
C GLN A 175 29.81 -0.26 -18.91
N HIS A 176 28.68 -0.71 -19.43
CA HIS A 176 28.57 -1.48 -20.67
C HIS A 176 27.81 -0.74 -21.78
N GLY A 177 27.18 0.38 -21.47
CA GLY A 177 26.34 1.16 -22.38
C GLY A 177 24.92 0.63 -22.49
N ARG A 178 23.96 1.57 -22.60
CA ARG A 178 22.51 1.31 -22.62
C ARG A 178 22.11 0.31 -23.74
N GLU A 179 22.67 0.47 -24.94
CA GLU A 179 22.29 -0.37 -26.08
C GLU A 179 22.68 -1.84 -25.85
N ALA A 180 23.87 -2.11 -25.30
CA ALA A 180 24.31 -3.45 -24.97
C ALA A 180 23.45 -4.12 -23.90
N ILE A 181 23.01 -3.37 -22.87
CA ILE A 181 22.10 -3.86 -21.85
C ILE A 181 20.73 -4.13 -22.46
N ALA A 182 20.15 -3.20 -23.24
CA ALA A 182 18.84 -3.35 -23.86
C ALA A 182 18.74 -4.59 -24.78
N GLN A 183 19.80 -4.86 -25.59
CA GLN A 183 19.85 -6.04 -26.46
C GLN A 183 19.79 -7.37 -25.70
N ASN A 184 20.26 -7.39 -24.46
CA ASN A 184 20.30 -8.59 -23.63
C ASN A 184 19.19 -8.66 -22.57
N PHE A 185 18.48 -7.57 -22.30
CA PHE A 185 17.53 -7.42 -21.21
C PHE A 185 16.46 -8.52 -21.20
N LEU A 186 15.85 -8.81 -22.34
CA LEU A 186 14.79 -9.83 -22.46
C LEU A 186 15.30 -11.28 -22.53
N ARG A 187 16.62 -11.50 -22.45
CA ARG A 187 17.18 -12.86 -22.31
C ARG A 187 16.89 -13.42 -20.93
N ASP A 188 16.84 -12.55 -19.93
CA ASP A 188 16.38 -12.93 -18.60
C ASP A 188 14.85 -13.14 -18.63
N PRO A 189 14.36 -14.34 -18.23
CA PRO A 189 12.93 -14.64 -18.20
C PRO A 189 12.13 -13.68 -17.32
N ASP A 190 12.70 -13.22 -16.22
CA ASP A 190 12.03 -12.34 -15.24
C ASP A 190 11.78 -10.94 -15.83
N ASN A 191 12.59 -10.51 -16.78
CA ASN A 191 12.43 -9.22 -17.44
C ASN A 191 11.40 -9.23 -18.58
N ARG A 192 11.00 -10.41 -19.06
CA ARG A 192 10.11 -10.54 -20.23
C ARG A 192 8.72 -9.92 -20.01
N MET A 193 8.25 -9.89 -18.78
CA MET A 193 6.96 -9.29 -18.46
C MET A 193 6.93 -7.77 -18.75
N TYR A 194 8.06 -7.10 -18.72
CA TYR A 194 8.15 -5.66 -19.01
C TYR A 194 8.19 -5.36 -20.53
N GLY A 195 8.64 -6.31 -21.34
CA GLY A 195 8.69 -6.20 -22.80
C GLY A 195 9.82 -5.32 -23.33
N SER A 196 10.39 -4.42 -22.54
CA SER A 196 11.56 -3.61 -22.90
C SER A 196 12.29 -3.09 -21.67
N LEU A 197 13.56 -2.72 -21.82
CA LEU A 197 14.35 -2.04 -20.79
C LEU A 197 13.68 -0.70 -20.39
N GLU A 198 13.19 0.07 -21.35
CA GLU A 198 12.54 1.36 -21.11
C GLU A 198 11.32 1.22 -20.17
N LYS A 199 10.45 0.25 -20.41
CA LYS A 199 9.30 -0.02 -19.55
C LYS A 199 9.71 -0.53 -18.18
N TYR A 200 10.82 -1.27 -18.08
CA TYR A 200 11.38 -1.69 -16.81
C TYR A 200 11.92 -0.50 -16.01
N GLU A 201 12.61 0.43 -16.64
CA GLU A 201 13.07 1.65 -15.97
C GLU A 201 11.88 2.54 -15.56
N ASP A 202 10.88 2.67 -16.42
CA ASP A 202 9.68 3.49 -16.16
C ASP A 202 8.83 2.96 -14.99
N HIS A 203 8.92 1.66 -14.65
CA HIS A 203 8.16 1.14 -13.51
C HIS A 203 8.74 1.53 -12.15
N TRP A 204 9.92 2.12 -12.09
CA TRP A 204 10.56 2.47 -10.83
C TRP A 204 10.08 3.84 -10.31
N PRO A 205 9.56 3.90 -9.06
CA PRO A 205 8.97 5.12 -8.49
C PRO A 205 9.92 6.31 -8.44
N ILE A 206 11.24 6.09 -8.38
CA ILE A 206 12.23 7.17 -8.30
C ILE A 206 12.22 8.10 -9.52
N HIS A 207 11.84 7.58 -10.68
CA HIS A 207 11.81 8.34 -11.93
C HIS A 207 10.60 9.29 -12.04
N HIS A 208 9.65 9.15 -11.12
CA HIS A 208 8.42 9.92 -11.07
C HIS A 208 8.35 10.90 -9.88
N VAL A 209 9.48 11.15 -9.22
CA VAL A 209 9.52 12.07 -8.07
C VAL A 209 9.48 13.52 -8.56
N HIS A 210 8.42 14.25 -8.17
CA HIS A 210 8.19 15.66 -8.52
C HIS A 210 7.46 16.40 -7.39
N ALA A 211 7.18 17.69 -7.54
CA ALA A 211 6.41 18.45 -6.55
C ALA A 211 4.92 18.03 -6.56
N GLY A 212 4.29 18.00 -5.38
CA GLY A 212 2.86 17.72 -5.24
C GLY A 212 2.52 16.25 -5.01
N LEU A 213 3.50 15.43 -4.63
CA LEU A 213 3.25 14.06 -4.18
C LEU A 213 2.45 14.04 -2.87
N PRO A 214 1.62 13.03 -2.62
CA PRO A 214 1.05 12.78 -1.29
C PRO A 214 2.16 12.54 -0.26
N PRO A 215 1.87 12.62 1.05
CA PRO A 215 2.81 12.21 2.09
C PRO A 215 3.26 10.75 1.93
N PHE A 216 4.58 10.49 2.08
CA PHE A 216 5.17 9.16 2.01
C PHE A 216 5.79 8.75 3.34
N LEU A 217 5.56 7.50 3.76
CA LEU A 217 6.24 6.88 4.89
C LEU A 217 6.76 5.49 4.50
N PHE A 218 8.06 5.35 4.30
CA PHE A 218 8.69 4.07 3.99
C PHE A 218 8.89 3.24 5.25
N LEU A 219 8.45 1.98 5.24
CA LEU A 219 8.53 1.04 6.35
C LEU A 219 9.58 -0.03 6.01
N ILE A 220 10.68 -0.07 6.77
CA ILE A 220 11.86 -0.88 6.45
C ILE A 220 12.14 -1.83 7.60
N ALA A 221 12.29 -3.13 7.34
CA ALA A 221 12.72 -4.09 8.34
C ALA A 221 14.23 -3.93 8.64
N GLU A 222 14.66 -4.23 9.87
CA GLU A 222 16.09 -4.21 10.21
C GLU A 222 16.90 -5.13 9.32
N SER A 223 16.39 -6.34 9.01
CA SER A 223 17.09 -7.26 8.11
C SER A 223 17.27 -6.75 6.69
N GLU A 224 16.53 -5.73 6.29
CA GLU A 224 16.63 -5.10 4.97
C GLU A 224 17.70 -4.00 4.94
N GLN A 225 18.19 -3.56 6.11
CA GLN A 225 19.37 -2.71 6.18
C GLN A 225 20.66 -3.43 5.73
N GLU A 226 20.68 -4.76 5.88
CA GLU A 226 21.77 -5.61 5.39
C GLU A 226 21.73 -5.79 3.87
N GLN A 227 20.62 -5.41 3.23
CA GLN A 227 20.47 -5.31 1.78
C GLN A 227 20.67 -3.84 1.37
N PRO A 228 21.89 -3.44 0.94
CA PRO A 228 22.22 -2.03 0.70
C PRO A 228 21.23 -1.33 -0.23
N SER A 229 20.70 -2.04 -1.22
CA SER A 229 19.76 -1.49 -2.20
C SER A 229 18.43 -1.07 -1.58
N VAL A 230 17.86 -1.80 -0.61
CA VAL A 230 16.56 -1.43 0.00
C VAL A 230 16.69 -0.10 0.74
N LEU A 231 17.57 -0.02 1.74
CA LEU A 231 17.71 1.22 2.51
C LEU A 231 18.15 2.40 1.63
N LYS A 232 19.17 2.19 0.78
CA LYS A 232 19.72 3.22 -0.11
C LYS A 232 18.64 3.83 -1.00
N THR A 233 17.83 2.99 -1.65
CA THR A 233 16.86 3.47 -2.64
C THR A 233 15.67 4.15 -1.99
N ASN A 234 15.21 3.67 -0.84
CA ASN A 234 14.16 4.34 -0.06
C ASN A 234 14.63 5.70 0.49
N VAL A 235 15.83 5.76 1.06
CA VAL A 235 16.41 7.03 1.55
C VAL A 235 16.59 8.04 0.41
N LYS A 236 17.04 7.58 -0.76
CA LYS A 236 17.18 8.44 -1.95
C LYS A 236 15.82 8.99 -2.39
N PHE A 237 14.77 8.17 -2.46
CA PHE A 237 13.43 8.63 -2.79
C PHE A 237 12.96 9.72 -1.80
N VAL A 238 13.13 9.47 -0.49
CA VAL A 238 12.76 10.45 0.56
C VAL A 238 13.51 11.76 0.39
N GLN A 239 14.83 11.70 0.12
CA GLN A 239 15.65 12.90 -0.10
C GLN A 239 15.20 13.68 -1.33
N ASP A 240 14.91 13.00 -2.43
CA ASP A 240 14.48 13.65 -3.67
C ASP A 240 13.05 14.22 -3.53
N ALA A 241 12.12 13.50 -2.90
CA ALA A 241 10.80 14.01 -2.60
C ALA A 241 10.86 15.30 -1.74
N ARG A 242 11.70 15.32 -0.72
CA ARG A 242 11.91 16.52 0.14
C ARG A 242 12.51 17.70 -0.61
N LYS A 243 13.37 17.47 -1.61
CA LYS A 243 13.92 18.56 -2.47
C LYS A 243 12.81 19.28 -3.25
N PHE A 244 11.74 18.56 -3.61
CA PHE A 244 10.56 19.13 -4.26
C PHE A 244 9.51 19.67 -3.28
N GLY A 245 9.82 19.70 -1.96
CA GLY A 245 8.92 20.22 -0.94
C GLY A 245 7.84 19.24 -0.48
N ASN A 246 7.92 17.96 -0.87
CA ASN A 246 6.97 16.94 -0.43
C ASN A 246 7.28 16.45 0.98
N GLU A 247 6.25 16.03 1.70
CA GLU A 247 6.42 15.31 2.97
C GLU A 247 6.76 13.84 2.68
N ALA A 248 7.95 13.42 3.09
CA ALA A 248 8.40 12.03 2.96
C ALA A 248 9.32 11.67 4.12
N ASP A 249 9.18 10.47 4.67
CA ASP A 249 10.02 9.96 5.73
C ASP A 249 10.20 8.43 5.61
N TYR A 250 11.07 7.86 6.43
CA TYR A 250 11.23 6.41 6.56
C TYR A 250 11.39 6.00 8.02
N LYS A 251 10.99 4.78 8.32
CA LYS A 251 11.12 4.16 9.64
C LYS A 251 11.72 2.77 9.51
N VAL A 252 12.80 2.51 10.27
CA VAL A 252 13.37 1.17 10.41
C VAL A 252 12.86 0.52 11.68
N PHE A 253 12.47 -0.74 11.57
CA PHE A 253 11.89 -1.53 12.67
C PHE A 253 12.87 -2.58 13.16
N ALA A 254 13.45 -2.35 14.34
CA ALA A 254 14.37 -3.26 14.99
C ALA A 254 13.75 -4.66 15.26
N GLY A 255 14.53 -5.72 15.09
CA GLY A 255 14.09 -7.10 15.26
C GLY A 255 13.17 -7.62 14.17
N ARG A 256 12.84 -6.80 13.15
CA ARG A 256 11.95 -7.21 12.05
C ARG A 256 12.71 -7.80 10.88
N LYS A 257 12.05 -8.77 10.24
CA LYS A 257 12.44 -9.36 8.96
C LYS A 257 11.36 -9.05 7.93
N HIS A 258 11.70 -9.17 6.66
CA HIS A 258 10.82 -8.86 5.52
C HIS A 258 9.36 -9.27 5.76
N TYR A 259 9.09 -10.55 5.97
CA TYR A 259 7.73 -11.05 6.17
C TYR A 259 7.15 -10.78 7.57
N THR A 260 7.98 -10.57 8.61
CA THR A 260 7.43 -10.24 9.93
C THR A 260 6.87 -8.82 10.01
N MET A 261 7.21 -7.97 9.06
CA MET A 261 6.60 -6.65 8.89
C MET A 261 5.11 -6.76 8.61
N VAL A 262 4.72 -7.65 7.71
CA VAL A 262 3.34 -7.78 7.24
C VAL A 262 2.53 -8.78 8.04
N ARG A 263 3.10 -9.93 8.41
CA ARG A 263 2.41 -11.02 9.13
C ARG A 263 1.88 -10.60 10.50
N GLN A 264 2.47 -9.58 11.13
CA GLN A 264 2.11 -9.16 12.48
C GLN A 264 1.17 -7.94 12.51
N LEU A 265 0.78 -7.40 11.34
CA LEU A 265 -0.13 -6.25 11.26
C LEU A 265 -1.52 -6.51 11.86
N HIS A 266 -1.94 -7.78 11.95
CA HIS A 266 -3.18 -8.15 12.64
C HIS A 266 -3.11 -8.03 14.16
N LEU A 267 -1.95 -7.76 14.75
CA LEU A 267 -1.76 -7.60 16.17
C LEU A 267 -1.89 -6.12 16.56
N PRO A 268 -2.90 -5.70 17.35
CA PRO A 268 -3.15 -4.28 17.65
C PRO A 268 -2.01 -3.58 18.42
N ARG A 269 -1.10 -4.35 19.04
CA ARG A 269 0.08 -3.82 19.75
C ARG A 269 1.36 -3.89 18.94
N ASP A 270 1.27 -4.30 17.68
CA ASP A 270 2.43 -4.34 16.79
C ASP A 270 2.94 -2.92 16.50
N PRO A 271 4.26 -2.66 16.63
CA PRO A 271 4.81 -1.32 16.41
C PRO A 271 4.68 -0.85 14.96
N VAL A 272 4.65 -1.76 13.97
CA VAL A 272 4.44 -1.39 12.57
C VAL A 272 2.99 -0.95 12.38
N PHE A 273 2.02 -1.71 12.92
CA PHE A 273 0.61 -1.33 12.92
C PHE A 273 0.39 0.05 13.57
N ALA A 274 1.00 0.28 14.75
CA ALA A 274 0.86 1.55 15.48
C ALA A 274 1.34 2.75 14.65
N ILE A 275 2.48 2.64 13.98
CA ILE A 275 3.05 3.70 13.14
C ILE A 275 2.19 3.94 11.89
N ILE A 276 1.64 2.89 11.27
CA ILE A 276 0.70 3.04 10.14
C ILE A 276 -0.53 3.83 10.59
N VAL A 277 -1.14 3.47 11.72
CA VAL A 277 -2.32 4.16 12.27
C VAL A 277 -2.00 5.60 12.64
N GLU A 278 -0.85 5.86 13.26
CA GLU A 278 -0.38 7.21 13.59
C GLU A 278 -0.23 8.07 12.34
N PHE A 279 0.43 7.55 11.30
CA PHE A 279 0.59 8.24 10.03
C PHE A 279 -0.75 8.54 9.37
N MET A 280 -1.67 7.57 9.32
CA MET A 280 -3.01 7.76 8.76
C MET A 280 -3.79 8.84 9.52
N ARG A 281 -3.78 8.81 10.86
CA ARG A 281 -4.47 9.81 11.68
C ARG A 281 -3.90 11.22 11.52
N LYS A 282 -2.59 11.34 11.33
CA LYS A 282 -1.93 12.63 11.08
C LYS A 282 -2.43 13.28 9.76
N HIS A 283 -2.76 12.47 8.76
CA HIS A 283 -3.12 12.93 7.41
C HIS A 283 -4.60 12.77 7.06
N ASP A 284 -5.44 12.35 8.03
CA ASP A 284 -6.88 12.12 7.86
C ASP A 284 -7.71 13.43 7.90
N LEU A 285 -7.14 14.54 8.24
CA LEU A 285 -7.81 15.83 8.44
C LEU A 285 -8.02 16.60 7.13
#